data_89d982b708e15edbeb7fe00332283e08
#
_entry.id   89d982b708e15edbeb7fe00332283e08
#
_cell.length_a   1.000
_cell.length_b   1.000
_cell.length_c   1.000
_cell.angle_alpha   90.00
_cell.angle_beta   90.00
_cell.angle_gamma   90.00
#
_symmetry.space_group_name_H-M   'P 1'
#
loop_
_entity.id
_entity.type
_entity.pdbx_description
1 polymer ?
#
loop_
_entity_poly.entity_id
_entity_poly.type
_entity_poly.pdbx_seq_one_letter_code
_entity_poly.pdbx_strand_id
1 'polypeptide(L)'
;MPELPTIAHVTLTVSDLDRSVHWYEGLFEVEFHRDEGPGPFRRAVWLVENQTLIGLHEFPDRPDTLPFDERRIGLDHLAFACRDRDELGAWEVRLSELGIGHGGIVDAGYGSALSCRDPDNIALEFFTPAL
;
A
#
# COMPACT_ATOMS: atom_id res chain seq x y z
N MET A 1 2.11 11.98 -30.85
CA MET A 1 2.27 11.10 -29.66
C MET A 1 2.01 11.92 -28.40
N PRO A 2 1.05 11.53 -27.57
CA PRO A 2 0.88 12.20 -26.27
C PRO A 2 2.11 11.98 -25.37
N GLU A 3 2.25 12.80 -24.35
CA GLU A 3 3.28 12.59 -23.34
C GLU A 3 3.02 11.28 -22.59
N LEU A 4 4.09 10.66 -22.10
CA LEU A 4 3.99 9.43 -21.29
C LEU A 4 3.26 9.77 -19.98
N PRO A 5 2.14 9.11 -19.68
CA PRO A 5 1.39 9.44 -18.47
C PRO A 5 2.05 8.90 -17.21
N THR A 6 1.86 9.60 -16.11
CA THR A 6 2.22 9.10 -14.78
C THR A 6 1.07 8.27 -14.19
N ILE A 7 1.37 7.54 -13.11
CA ILE A 7 0.33 6.78 -12.39
C ILE A 7 -0.51 7.76 -11.57
N ALA A 8 -1.82 7.81 -11.84
CA ALA A 8 -2.75 8.71 -11.16
C ALA A 8 -3.20 8.16 -9.81
N HIS A 9 -3.54 6.88 -9.76
CA HIS A 9 -3.96 6.23 -8.53
C HIS A 9 -3.75 4.71 -8.60
N VAL A 10 -3.71 4.11 -7.42
CA VAL A 10 -3.73 2.65 -7.23
C VAL A 10 -4.87 2.34 -6.29
N THR A 11 -5.70 1.37 -6.64
CA THR A 11 -6.81 0.93 -5.80
C THR A 11 -6.63 -0.54 -5.45
N LEU A 12 -6.73 -0.83 -4.15
CA LEU A 12 -6.60 -2.17 -3.61
C LEU A 12 -7.99 -2.67 -3.19
N THR A 13 -8.30 -3.90 -3.57
CA THR A 13 -9.50 -4.57 -3.05
C THR A 13 -9.16 -5.22 -1.72
N VAL A 14 -9.92 -4.86 -0.69
CA VAL A 14 -9.74 -5.36 0.68
C VAL A 14 -10.97 -6.13 1.14
N SER A 15 -10.80 -7.01 2.12
CA SER A 15 -11.90 -7.84 2.62
C SER A 15 -12.79 -7.10 3.61
N ASP A 16 -12.25 -6.12 4.33
CA ASP A 16 -12.95 -5.34 5.35
C ASP A 16 -12.43 -3.91 5.29
N LEU A 17 -13.25 -3.00 4.74
CA LEU A 17 -12.85 -1.61 4.52
C LEU A 17 -12.49 -0.89 5.83
N ASP A 18 -13.30 -1.08 6.87
CA ASP A 18 -13.10 -0.40 8.14
C ASP A 18 -11.78 -0.83 8.79
N ARG A 19 -11.49 -2.12 8.77
CA ARG A 19 -10.23 -2.67 9.28
C ARG A 19 -9.03 -2.15 8.48
N SER A 20 -9.11 -2.17 7.16
CA SER A 20 -8.00 -1.73 6.31
C SER A 20 -7.77 -0.23 6.42
N VAL A 21 -8.82 0.60 6.39
CA VAL A 21 -8.69 2.05 6.60
C VAL A 21 -7.99 2.33 7.94
N HIS A 22 -8.45 1.70 9.02
CA HIS A 22 -7.83 1.88 10.34
C HIS A 22 -6.34 1.51 10.33
N TRP A 23 -5.99 0.42 9.68
CA TRP A 23 -4.61 -0.05 9.59
C TRP A 23 -3.71 0.91 8.81
N TYR A 24 -4.16 1.34 7.61
CA TYR A 24 -3.39 2.28 6.78
C TYR A 24 -3.29 3.67 7.43
N GLU A 25 -4.35 4.15 8.05
CA GLU A 25 -4.32 5.41 8.80
C GLU A 25 -3.34 5.34 9.97
N GLY A 26 -3.29 4.22 10.67
CA GLY A 26 -2.34 4.01 11.76
C GLY A 26 -0.88 3.96 11.28
N LEU A 27 -0.61 3.30 10.16
CA LEU A 27 0.73 3.16 9.61
C LEU A 27 1.28 4.50 9.12
N PHE A 28 0.50 5.22 8.30
CA PHE A 28 0.94 6.43 7.61
C PHE A 28 0.58 7.74 8.32
N GLU A 29 -0.20 7.67 9.40
CA GLU A 29 -0.74 8.85 10.11
C GLU A 29 -1.47 9.80 9.16
N VAL A 30 -2.32 9.25 8.34
CA VAL A 30 -3.14 9.95 7.34
C VAL A 30 -4.62 9.72 7.61
N GLU A 31 -5.45 10.50 6.93
CA GLU A 31 -6.89 10.34 6.98
C GLU A 31 -7.42 9.94 5.61
N PHE A 32 -8.13 8.82 5.55
CA PHE A 32 -8.83 8.40 4.35
C PHE A 32 -10.16 9.12 4.24
N HIS A 33 -10.45 9.62 3.05
CA HIS A 33 -11.77 10.11 2.70
C HIS A 33 -12.65 8.94 2.28
N ARG A 34 -13.75 8.72 3.00
CA ARG A 34 -14.73 7.69 2.65
C ARG A 34 -15.71 8.26 1.65
N ASP A 35 -15.92 7.54 0.57
CA ASP A 35 -16.87 7.91 -0.48
C ASP A 35 -17.96 6.84 -0.57
N GLU A 36 -19.19 7.26 -0.26
CA GLU A 36 -20.38 6.42 -0.38
C GLU A 36 -21.05 6.56 -1.75
N GLY A 37 -20.27 7.02 -2.76
CA GLY A 37 -20.77 7.28 -4.11
C GLY A 37 -21.45 6.06 -4.76
N PRO A 38 -21.95 6.25 -5.99
CA PRO A 38 -22.78 5.23 -6.64
C PRO A 38 -22.04 3.92 -6.84
N GLY A 39 -22.74 2.83 -6.67
CA GLY A 39 -22.23 1.49 -6.87
C GLY A 39 -22.44 0.60 -5.66
N PRO A 40 -22.36 -0.72 -5.85
CA PRO A 40 -22.63 -1.69 -4.79
C PRO A 40 -21.44 -1.89 -3.83
N PHE A 41 -20.33 -1.25 -4.06
CA PHE A 41 -19.11 -1.44 -3.27
C PHE A 41 -18.80 -0.20 -2.42
N ARG A 42 -18.12 -0.43 -1.30
CA ARG A 42 -17.65 0.62 -0.40
C ARG A 42 -16.23 1.02 -0.76
N ARG A 43 -15.89 2.30 -0.60
CA ARG A 43 -14.56 2.82 -0.96
C ARG A 43 -14.07 3.88 0.01
N ALA A 44 -12.75 4.00 0.10
CA ALA A 44 -12.05 5.08 0.77
C ALA A 44 -10.81 5.45 -0.04
N VAL A 45 -10.37 6.70 0.03
CA VAL A 45 -9.24 7.19 -0.74
C VAL A 45 -8.35 8.08 0.12
N TRP A 46 -7.05 7.96 -0.08
CA TRP A 46 -6.01 8.79 0.51
C TRP A 46 -5.14 9.40 -0.60
N LEU A 47 -4.95 10.73 -0.56
CA LEU A 47 -4.06 11.44 -1.48
C LEU A 47 -2.64 11.49 -0.91
N VAL A 48 -1.71 10.81 -1.59
CA VAL A 48 -0.30 10.84 -1.23
C VAL A 48 0.34 12.11 -1.77
N GLU A 49 0.47 13.12 -0.91
CA GLU A 49 1.28 14.33 -1.15
C GLU A 49 1.22 14.88 -2.60
N ASN A 50 0.04 15.23 -3.09
CA ASN A 50 -0.18 15.85 -4.40
C ASN A 50 0.19 14.99 -5.61
N GLN A 51 0.35 13.69 -5.46
CA GLN A 51 0.79 12.82 -6.55
C GLN A 51 -0.18 11.70 -6.85
N THR A 52 -0.13 10.62 -6.10
CA THR A 52 -0.88 9.40 -6.39
C THR A 52 -1.96 9.18 -5.34
N LEU A 53 -3.18 8.93 -5.77
CA LEU A 53 -4.24 8.51 -4.87
C LEU A 53 -4.09 7.02 -4.54
N ILE A 54 -4.29 6.66 -3.29
CA ILE A 54 -4.42 5.26 -2.86
C ILE A 54 -5.88 5.04 -2.48
N GLY A 55 -6.52 4.12 -3.19
CA GLY A 55 -7.91 3.76 -2.95
C GLY A 55 -8.02 2.38 -2.32
N LEU A 56 -9.05 2.20 -1.50
CA LEU A 56 -9.43 0.90 -0.94
C LEU A 56 -10.89 0.65 -1.32
N HIS A 57 -11.16 -0.54 -1.87
CA HIS A 57 -12.52 -0.96 -2.23
C HIS A 57 -12.87 -2.25 -1.50
N GLU A 58 -14.10 -2.32 -1.01
CA GLU A 58 -14.68 -3.55 -0.47
C GLU A 58 -15.91 -3.92 -1.30
N PHE A 59 -15.93 -5.12 -1.84
CA PHE A 59 -17.05 -5.64 -2.62
C PHE A 59 -17.86 -6.63 -1.80
N PRO A 60 -19.20 -6.52 -1.77
CA PRO A 60 -20.05 -7.47 -1.04
C PRO A 60 -20.10 -8.86 -1.68
N ASP A 61 -19.81 -8.94 -2.98
CA ASP A 61 -19.94 -10.15 -3.81
C ASP A 61 -18.60 -10.62 -4.37
N ARG A 62 -17.56 -10.63 -3.52
CA ARG A 62 -16.25 -11.13 -3.94
C ARG A 62 -16.35 -12.58 -4.45
N PRO A 63 -15.58 -12.95 -5.50
CA PRO A 63 -15.63 -14.30 -6.09
C PRO A 63 -15.13 -15.39 -5.13
N ASP A 64 -14.28 -15.04 -4.16
CA ASP A 64 -13.73 -15.97 -3.16
C ASP A 64 -13.33 -15.22 -1.89
N THR A 65 -12.84 -15.96 -0.88
CA THR A 65 -12.39 -15.43 0.40
C THR A 65 -10.87 -15.58 0.59
N LEU A 66 -10.15 -15.85 -0.49
CA LEU A 66 -8.70 -16.06 -0.43
C LEU A 66 -7.97 -14.75 -0.13
N PRO A 67 -6.90 -14.80 0.68
CA PRO A 67 -6.05 -13.64 0.87
C PRO A 67 -5.25 -13.33 -0.40
N PHE A 68 -4.66 -12.13 -0.44
CA PHE A 68 -3.76 -11.74 -1.52
C PHE A 68 -2.59 -12.73 -1.63
N ASP A 69 -2.23 -13.03 -2.88
CA ASP A 69 -1.09 -13.88 -3.21
C ASP A 69 -0.43 -13.32 -4.47
N GLU A 70 0.80 -12.83 -4.33
CA GLU A 70 1.56 -12.21 -5.43
C GLU A 70 1.91 -13.18 -6.57
N ARG A 71 1.77 -14.48 -6.33
CA ARG A 71 2.00 -15.50 -7.38
C ARG A 71 0.88 -15.60 -8.37
N ARG A 72 -0.29 -15.00 -8.08
CA ARG A 72 -1.38 -14.87 -9.04
C ARG A 72 -1.06 -13.75 -10.03
N ILE A 73 -1.47 -13.94 -11.28
CA ILE A 73 -1.26 -12.91 -12.31
C ILE A 73 -1.96 -11.62 -11.92
N GLY A 74 -1.19 -10.52 -11.90
CA GLY A 74 -1.67 -9.19 -11.54
C GLY A 74 -0.62 -8.39 -10.80
N LEU A 75 -1.04 -7.67 -9.77
CA LEU A 75 -0.13 -6.91 -8.91
C LEU A 75 0.75 -7.87 -8.11
N ASP A 76 2.04 -7.59 -8.06
CA ASP A 76 2.98 -8.28 -7.16
C ASP A 76 3.04 -7.56 -5.82
N HIS A 77 3.37 -6.28 -5.83
CA HIS A 77 3.44 -5.44 -4.64
C HIS A 77 3.24 -3.97 -4.96
N LEU A 78 2.97 -3.18 -3.94
CA LEU A 78 2.89 -1.73 -4.02
C LEU A 78 4.06 -1.13 -3.22
N ALA A 79 4.90 -0.34 -3.88
CA ALA A 79 6.07 0.27 -3.25
C ALA A 79 5.87 1.77 -3.03
N PHE A 80 6.25 2.23 -1.84
CA PHE A 80 6.28 3.64 -1.44
C PHE A 80 7.73 4.14 -1.49
N ALA A 81 7.94 5.30 -2.09
CA ALA A 81 9.27 5.87 -2.26
C ALA A 81 9.81 6.48 -0.96
N CYS A 82 11.04 6.14 -0.62
CA CYS A 82 11.83 6.80 0.41
C CYS A 82 12.95 7.61 -0.24
N ARG A 83 13.28 8.76 0.34
CA ARG A 83 14.32 9.64 -0.17
C ARG A 83 15.69 9.00 -0.13
N ASP A 84 15.97 8.28 0.97
CA ASP A 84 17.28 7.72 1.27
C ASP A 84 17.18 6.54 2.23
N ARG A 85 18.31 5.96 2.52
CA ARG A 85 18.45 4.80 3.42
C ARG A 85 18.06 5.14 4.87
N ASP A 86 18.25 6.37 5.31
CA ASP A 86 17.90 6.81 6.67
C ASP A 86 16.37 6.86 6.83
N GLU A 87 15.66 7.37 5.84
CA GLU A 87 14.20 7.38 5.84
C GLU A 87 13.63 5.95 5.81
N LEU A 88 14.26 5.07 5.04
CA LEU A 88 13.88 3.66 5.04
C LEU A 88 14.06 3.02 6.42
N GLY A 89 15.17 3.36 7.12
CA GLY A 89 15.41 2.92 8.49
C GLY A 89 14.36 3.44 9.48
N ALA A 90 13.85 4.65 9.27
CA ALA A 90 12.78 5.21 10.09
C ALA A 90 11.47 4.41 9.91
N TRP A 91 11.17 3.97 8.69
CA TRP A 91 10.02 3.08 8.44
C TRP A 91 10.20 1.71 9.07
N GLU A 92 11.41 1.16 9.10
CA GLU A 92 11.68 -0.10 9.81
C GLU A 92 11.36 0.03 11.30
N VAL A 93 11.79 1.11 11.93
CA VAL A 93 11.46 1.40 13.34
C VAL A 93 9.94 1.54 13.51
N ARG A 94 9.29 2.28 12.63
CA ARG A 94 7.83 2.50 12.68
C ARG A 94 7.06 1.20 12.61
N LEU A 95 7.40 0.31 11.67
CA LEU A 95 6.74 -1.00 11.56
C LEU A 95 6.91 -1.81 12.83
N SER A 96 8.11 -1.82 13.39
CA SER A 96 8.40 -2.55 14.64
C SER A 96 7.61 -1.98 15.82
N GLU A 97 7.53 -0.66 15.95
CA GLU A 97 6.75 0.01 17.01
C GLU A 97 5.27 -0.32 16.94
N LEU A 98 4.72 -0.45 15.73
CA LEU A 98 3.32 -0.80 15.50
C LEU A 98 3.04 -2.30 15.60
N GLY A 99 4.08 -3.12 15.80
CA GLY A 99 3.94 -4.58 15.84
C GLY A 99 3.65 -5.19 14.47
N ILE A 100 3.96 -4.49 13.38
CA ILE A 100 3.80 -4.99 12.02
C ILE A 100 5.02 -5.82 11.65
N GLY A 101 4.79 -7.09 11.29
CA GLY A 101 5.87 -7.99 10.88
C GLY A 101 6.57 -7.53 9.62
N HIS A 102 7.90 -7.62 9.61
CA HIS A 102 8.73 -7.30 8.43
C HIS A 102 10.01 -8.14 8.46
N GLY A 103 10.66 -8.25 7.33
CA GLY A 103 11.91 -9.02 7.20
C GLY A 103 13.18 -8.21 7.41
N GLY A 104 13.08 -6.95 7.81
CA GLY A 104 14.20 -6.02 7.86
C GLY A 104 14.55 -5.47 6.48
N ILE A 105 15.49 -4.55 6.45
CA ILE A 105 15.92 -3.92 5.20
C ILE A 105 16.83 -4.86 4.42
N VAL A 106 16.55 -5.00 3.13
CA VAL A 106 17.34 -5.78 2.20
C VAL A 106 18.03 -4.82 1.22
N ASP A 107 19.36 -4.83 1.20
CA ASP A 107 20.15 -4.03 0.29
C ASP A 107 20.49 -4.86 -0.97
N ALA A 108 20.18 -4.31 -2.14
CA ALA A 108 20.45 -4.90 -3.44
C ALA A 108 21.19 -3.89 -4.33
N GLY A 109 21.75 -4.35 -5.45
CA GLY A 109 22.51 -3.49 -6.34
C GLY A 109 21.71 -2.32 -6.93
N TYR A 110 20.40 -2.45 -7.04
CA TYR A 110 19.50 -1.43 -7.59
C TYR A 110 18.85 -0.56 -6.53
N GLY A 111 18.94 -0.92 -5.26
CA GLY A 111 18.34 -0.17 -4.17
C GLY A 111 18.14 -0.99 -2.91
N SER A 112 17.49 -0.37 -1.93
CA SER A 112 17.18 -0.98 -0.65
C SER A 112 15.66 -1.03 -0.44
N ALA A 113 15.17 -2.12 0.11
CA ALA A 113 13.76 -2.40 0.28
C ALA A 113 13.43 -2.91 1.67
N LEU A 114 12.25 -2.52 2.15
CA LEU A 114 11.65 -3.00 3.39
C LEU A 114 10.22 -3.44 3.07
N SER A 115 9.89 -4.69 3.33
CA SER A 115 8.59 -5.25 2.96
C SER A 115 7.76 -5.62 4.18
N CYS A 116 6.45 -5.42 4.06
CA CYS A 116 5.47 -5.85 5.04
C CYS A 116 4.19 -6.31 4.33
N ARG A 117 3.21 -6.75 5.10
CA ARG A 117 1.90 -7.18 4.59
C ARG A 117 0.79 -6.40 5.28
N ASP A 118 -0.23 -6.03 4.52
CA ASP A 118 -1.44 -5.43 5.08
C ASP A 118 -2.37 -6.52 5.67
N PRO A 119 -3.55 -6.14 6.24
CA PRO A 119 -4.46 -7.13 6.84
C PRO A 119 -4.95 -8.23 5.89
N ASP A 120 -4.98 -7.98 4.59
CA ASP A 120 -5.38 -8.95 3.57
C ASP A 120 -4.18 -9.67 2.93
N ASN A 121 -2.99 -9.56 3.54
CA ASN A 121 -1.74 -10.10 3.03
C ASN A 121 -1.24 -9.41 1.76
N ILE A 122 -1.75 -8.22 1.44
CA ILE A 122 -1.26 -7.46 0.29
C ILE A 122 0.19 -7.05 0.55
N ALA A 123 1.06 -7.33 -0.43
CA ALA A 123 2.49 -7.03 -0.33
C ALA A 123 2.74 -5.53 -0.48
N LEU A 124 3.32 -4.92 0.54
CA LEU A 124 3.73 -3.52 0.57
C LEU A 124 5.24 -3.44 0.72
N GLU A 125 5.83 -2.43 0.10
CA GLU A 125 7.27 -2.20 0.16
C GLU A 125 7.56 -0.72 0.36
N PHE A 126 8.60 -0.44 1.13
CA PHE A 126 9.24 0.88 1.19
C PHE A 126 10.58 0.73 0.45
N PHE A 127 10.87 1.65 -0.45
CA PHE A 127 12.01 1.48 -1.37
C PHE A 127 12.77 2.78 -1.59
N THR A 128 14.09 2.68 -1.62
CA THR A 128 14.97 3.76 -2.06
C THR A 128 15.97 3.23 -3.08
N PRO A 129 16.14 3.90 -4.24
CA PRO A 129 17.09 3.45 -5.24
C PRO A 129 18.55 3.65 -4.80
N ALA A 130 19.44 2.86 -5.38
CA ALA A 130 20.89 2.95 -5.16
C ALA A 130 21.49 4.07 -6.01
N LEU A 131 21.36 5.30 -5.57
CA LEU A 131 21.89 6.47 -6.30
C LEU A 131 22.97 7.20 -5.51
#